data_2eff036ff6734e3c7afaede26c1cfb77
#
_entry.id   2eff036ff6734e3c7afaede26c1cfb77
#
_cell.length_a   1.000
_cell.length_b   1.000
_cell.length_c   1.000
_cell.angle_alpha   90.00
_cell.angle_beta   90.00
_cell.angle_gamma   90.00
#
_symmetry.space_group_name_H-M   'P 1'
#
loop_
_entity.id
_entity.type
_entity.pdbx_description
1 polymer ?
#
loop_
_entity_poly.entity_id
_entity_poly.type
_entity_poly.pdbx_seq_one_letter_code
_entity_poly.pdbx_strand_id
1 'polypeptide(L)'
;YLYLIIRRLLYYRRRLRDVYASTEDHELRWIYVIGGLGLVFWIAQSLILFIALDPQASQFPIAVLSISGLALFAATTLWGLRQKPPLMPELDDVAAPFEVLDITPDQSVDAPTEKYGKSALSTEASSRLARKLRAAMEVDHLHRDPNLSLWALARHIGASPNYISQTLNEVIGESFFDFVNRYRVDEAMTLLATTDDTVLSITYDVGFNARSSFYNAFKRVTGQTPTGYRKTMSVREGMDDADNGLRDT
;
A
#
# COMPACT_ATOMS: atom_id res chain seq x y z
N TYR A 1 -24.73 -4.37 -11.27
CA TYR A 1 -24.31 -3.77 -9.98
C TYR A 1 -22.98 -4.36 -9.49
N LEU A 2 -22.82 -5.70 -9.42
CA LEU A 2 -21.59 -6.38 -8.96
C LEU A 2 -20.36 -5.96 -9.75
N TYR A 3 -20.45 -5.88 -11.08
CA TYR A 3 -19.38 -5.42 -11.97
C TYR A 3 -18.92 -3.99 -11.63
N LEU A 4 -19.86 -3.08 -11.35
CA LEU A 4 -19.54 -1.69 -11.00
C LEU A 4 -18.83 -1.59 -9.63
N ILE A 5 -19.22 -2.42 -8.67
CA ILE A 5 -18.59 -2.51 -7.36
C ILE A 5 -17.16 -3.03 -7.51
N ILE A 6 -16.95 -4.11 -8.25
CA ILE A 6 -15.60 -4.67 -8.50
C ILE A 6 -14.71 -3.65 -9.20
N ARG A 7 -15.20 -2.98 -10.25
CA ARG A 7 -14.47 -1.93 -10.96
C ARG A 7 -14.09 -0.78 -10.03
N ARG A 8 -14.98 -0.36 -9.14
CA ARG A 8 -14.72 0.72 -8.17
C ARG A 8 -13.72 0.31 -7.10
N LEU A 9 -13.76 -0.96 -6.64
CA LEU A 9 -12.79 -1.55 -5.72
C LEU A 9 -11.38 -1.62 -6.33
N LEU A 10 -11.27 -2.02 -7.60
CA LEU A 10 -9.98 -2.05 -8.30
C LEU A 10 -9.40 -0.65 -8.51
N TYR A 11 -10.23 0.34 -8.79
CA TYR A 11 -9.83 1.74 -8.87
C TYR A 11 -9.36 2.29 -7.52
N TYR A 12 -10.08 1.96 -6.45
CA TYR A 12 -9.74 2.32 -5.08
C TYR A 12 -8.39 1.73 -4.65
N ARG A 13 -8.13 0.47 -4.98
CA ARG A 13 -6.86 -0.21 -4.69
C ARG A 13 -5.67 0.46 -5.40
N ARG A 14 -5.87 0.99 -6.59
CA ARG A 14 -4.83 1.77 -7.28
C ARG A 14 -4.54 3.07 -6.54
N ARG A 15 -5.56 3.77 -6.09
CA ARG A 15 -5.42 5.04 -5.35
C ARG A 15 -4.74 4.87 -3.98
N LEU A 16 -4.94 3.74 -3.30
CA LEU A 16 -4.23 3.44 -2.05
C LEU A 16 -2.71 3.37 -2.23
N ARG A 17 -2.23 2.89 -3.37
CA ARG A 17 -0.80 2.84 -3.70
C ARG A 17 -0.16 4.20 -3.89
N ASP A 18 -0.96 5.21 -4.18
CA ASP A 18 -0.47 6.60 -4.31
C ASP A 18 -0.30 7.28 -2.96
N VAL A 19 -0.85 6.70 -1.87
CA VAL A 19 -0.91 7.33 -0.54
C VAL A 19 -0.16 6.55 0.53
N TYR A 20 -0.13 5.21 0.46
CA TYR A 20 0.46 4.35 1.48
C TYR A 20 1.54 3.43 0.91
N ALA A 21 2.65 3.32 1.62
CA ALA A 21 3.74 2.39 1.31
C ALA A 21 3.38 0.93 1.63
N SER A 22 2.47 0.71 2.60
CA SER A 22 1.89 -0.60 2.95
C SER A 22 0.39 -0.53 2.79
N THR A 23 -0.16 -1.36 1.89
CA THR A 23 -1.62 -1.37 1.61
C THR A 23 -2.37 -2.47 2.36
N GLU A 24 -1.67 -3.35 3.08
CA GLU A 24 -2.26 -4.56 3.66
C GLU A 24 -3.27 -4.27 4.76
N ASP A 25 -2.96 -3.37 5.68
CA ASP A 25 -3.86 -2.98 6.77
C ASP A 25 -5.06 -2.15 6.27
N HIS A 26 -4.94 -1.59 5.06
CA HIS A 26 -5.97 -0.77 4.42
C HIS A 26 -6.71 -1.53 3.31
N GLU A 27 -6.31 -2.78 2.98
CA GLU A 27 -7.03 -3.59 2.01
C GLU A 27 -8.39 -4.03 2.58
N LEU A 28 -9.44 -3.73 1.83
CA LEU A 28 -10.83 -4.09 2.16
C LEU A 28 -11.07 -5.60 1.99
N ARG A 29 -10.14 -6.46 2.48
CA ARG A 29 -10.25 -7.93 2.38
C ARG A 29 -11.52 -8.46 3.05
N TRP A 30 -11.95 -7.80 4.11
CA TRP A 30 -13.19 -8.10 4.82
C TRP A 30 -14.43 -8.02 3.92
N ILE A 31 -14.44 -7.15 2.88
CA ILE A 31 -15.56 -7.05 1.92
C ILE A 31 -15.71 -8.36 1.14
N TYR A 32 -14.60 -8.99 0.73
CA TYR A 32 -14.64 -10.28 0.02
C TYR A 32 -15.16 -11.39 0.92
N VAL A 33 -14.79 -11.38 2.21
CA VAL A 33 -15.28 -12.34 3.20
C VAL A 33 -16.77 -12.16 3.43
N ILE A 34 -17.24 -10.93 3.66
CA ILE A 34 -18.67 -10.63 3.83
C ILE A 34 -19.45 -10.94 2.56
N GLY A 35 -18.93 -10.57 1.38
CA GLY A 35 -19.56 -10.88 0.10
C GLY A 35 -19.70 -12.39 -0.12
N GLY A 36 -18.67 -13.18 0.21
CA GLY A 36 -18.68 -14.64 0.14
C GLY A 36 -19.69 -15.26 1.11
N LEU A 37 -19.69 -14.82 2.37
CA LEU A 37 -20.67 -15.26 3.37
C LEU A 37 -22.10 -14.89 2.98
N GLY A 38 -22.30 -13.70 2.46
CA GLY A 38 -23.61 -13.25 1.94
C GLY A 38 -24.10 -14.10 0.78
N LEU A 39 -23.21 -14.48 -0.14
CA LEU A 39 -23.54 -15.37 -1.27
C LEU A 39 -23.93 -16.76 -0.78
N VAL A 40 -23.16 -17.35 0.14
CA VAL A 40 -23.48 -18.68 0.73
C VAL A 40 -24.82 -18.63 1.46
N PHE A 41 -25.08 -17.58 2.23
CA PHE A 41 -26.33 -17.37 2.91
C PHE A 41 -27.48 -17.25 1.91
N TRP A 42 -27.33 -16.51 0.81
CA TRP A 42 -28.35 -16.33 -0.22
C TRP A 42 -28.67 -17.66 -0.92
N ILE A 43 -27.67 -18.49 -1.21
CA ILE A 43 -27.86 -19.83 -1.80
C ILE A 43 -28.64 -20.72 -0.83
N ALA A 44 -28.27 -20.73 0.44
CA ALA A 44 -28.98 -21.51 1.49
C ALA A 44 -30.45 -21.06 1.61
N GLN A 45 -30.68 -19.76 1.60
CA GLN A 45 -32.01 -19.17 1.62
C GLN A 45 -32.86 -19.64 0.42
N SER A 46 -32.29 -19.58 -0.79
CA SER A 46 -32.95 -20.01 -2.01
C SER A 46 -33.29 -21.50 -2.00
N LEU A 47 -32.39 -22.34 -1.49
CA LEU A 47 -32.60 -23.78 -1.37
C LEU A 47 -33.73 -24.12 -0.40
N ILE A 48 -33.78 -23.45 0.79
CA ILE A 48 -34.84 -23.66 1.76
C ILE A 48 -36.19 -23.16 1.23
N LEU A 49 -36.21 -22.05 0.53
CA LEU A 49 -37.44 -21.57 -0.10
C LEU A 49 -37.95 -22.57 -1.15
N PHE A 50 -37.04 -23.21 -1.92
CA PHE A 50 -37.39 -24.26 -2.87
C PHE A 50 -37.98 -25.50 -2.18
N ILE A 51 -37.42 -25.92 -1.05
CA ILE A 51 -37.96 -27.04 -0.24
C ILE A 51 -39.33 -26.64 0.36
N ALA A 52 -39.51 -25.39 0.76
CA ALA A 52 -40.75 -24.89 1.33
C ALA A 52 -41.92 -24.77 0.34
N LEU A 53 -41.68 -25.00 -0.96
CA LEU A 53 -42.75 -25.15 -1.97
C LEU A 53 -43.56 -26.43 -1.77
N ASP A 54 -43.06 -27.37 -0.97
CA ASP A 54 -43.84 -28.56 -0.57
C ASP A 54 -44.92 -28.13 0.47
N PRO A 55 -46.23 -28.34 0.19
CA PRO A 55 -47.32 -27.96 1.09
C PRO A 55 -47.28 -28.64 2.47
N GLN A 56 -46.53 -29.72 2.61
CA GLN A 56 -46.35 -30.46 3.84
C GLN A 56 -45.11 -30.03 4.67
N ALA A 57 -44.28 -29.12 4.12
CA ALA A 57 -43.08 -28.65 4.80
C ALA A 57 -43.42 -27.79 6.04
N SER A 58 -42.65 -27.99 7.10
CA SER A 58 -42.74 -27.16 8.32
C SER A 58 -42.37 -25.72 8.05
N GLN A 59 -43.09 -24.77 8.63
CA GLN A 59 -42.77 -23.34 8.54
C GLN A 59 -41.60 -22.91 9.46
N PHE A 60 -41.18 -23.79 10.37
CA PHE A 60 -40.14 -23.50 11.36
C PHE A 60 -38.77 -23.16 10.73
N PRO A 61 -38.27 -23.86 9.71
CA PRO A 61 -37.00 -23.53 9.05
C PRO A 61 -37.02 -22.13 8.40
N ILE A 62 -38.13 -21.69 7.86
CA ILE A 62 -38.29 -20.38 7.23
C ILE A 62 -38.14 -19.26 8.24
N ALA A 63 -38.79 -19.39 9.41
CA ALA A 63 -38.70 -18.39 10.47
C ALA A 63 -37.27 -18.26 11.03
N VAL A 64 -36.60 -19.36 11.30
CA VAL A 64 -35.21 -19.37 11.76
C VAL A 64 -34.28 -18.71 10.77
N LEU A 65 -34.44 -18.97 9.49
CA LEU A 65 -33.61 -18.43 8.44
C LEU A 65 -33.83 -16.93 8.24
N SER A 66 -35.08 -16.44 8.34
CA SER A 66 -35.39 -15.01 8.27
C SER A 66 -34.78 -14.22 9.43
N ILE A 67 -34.82 -14.76 10.65
CA ILE A 67 -34.21 -14.13 11.83
C ILE A 67 -32.69 -14.12 11.70
N SER A 68 -32.06 -15.20 11.24
CA SER A 68 -30.61 -15.27 11.04
C SER A 68 -30.13 -14.31 9.96
N GLY A 69 -30.91 -14.09 8.89
CA GLY A 69 -30.63 -13.11 7.86
C GLY A 69 -30.65 -11.68 8.38
N LEU A 70 -31.65 -11.35 9.17
CA LEU A 70 -31.74 -10.04 9.81
C LEU A 70 -30.57 -9.77 10.76
N ALA A 71 -30.20 -10.78 11.57
CA ALA A 71 -29.07 -10.70 12.47
C ALA A 71 -27.74 -10.50 11.73
N LEU A 72 -27.51 -11.24 10.65
CA LEU A 72 -26.32 -11.10 9.81
C LEU A 72 -26.27 -9.70 9.18
N PHE A 73 -27.37 -9.20 8.65
CA PHE A 73 -27.46 -7.86 8.08
C PHE A 73 -27.15 -6.78 9.12
N ALA A 74 -27.74 -6.88 10.31
CA ALA A 74 -27.47 -5.95 11.41
C ALA A 74 -25.99 -5.98 11.84
N ALA A 75 -25.41 -7.18 11.98
CA ALA A 75 -24.00 -7.35 12.35
C ALA A 75 -23.04 -6.74 11.33
N THR A 76 -23.28 -6.96 10.03
CA THR A 76 -22.44 -6.39 8.95
C THR A 76 -22.58 -4.87 8.86
N THR A 77 -23.77 -4.34 9.07
CA THR A 77 -24.01 -2.89 9.08
C THR A 77 -23.31 -2.22 10.26
N LEU A 78 -23.45 -2.77 11.47
CA LEU A 78 -22.78 -2.26 12.67
C LEU A 78 -21.26 -2.35 12.56
N TRP A 79 -20.75 -3.40 11.96
CA TRP A 79 -19.30 -3.52 11.72
C TRP A 79 -18.82 -2.50 10.69
N GLY A 80 -19.56 -2.31 9.58
CA GLY A 80 -19.24 -1.30 8.57
C GLY A 80 -19.18 0.13 9.12
N LEU A 81 -20.06 0.47 10.07
CA LEU A 81 -20.05 1.77 10.74
C LEU A 81 -18.84 2.00 11.67
N ARG A 82 -18.19 0.92 12.12
CA ARG A 82 -16.97 1.01 12.95
C ARG A 82 -15.68 1.17 12.13
N GLN A 83 -15.75 1.02 10.81
CA GLN A 83 -14.58 1.14 9.95
C GLN A 83 -14.21 2.63 9.79
N LYS A 84 -12.99 3.00 10.19
CA LYS A 84 -12.43 4.33 9.85
C LYS A 84 -12.14 4.37 8.35
N PRO A 85 -12.55 5.43 7.63
CA PRO A 85 -12.22 5.55 6.20
C PRO A 85 -10.69 5.71 6.05
N PRO A 86 -10.00 4.79 5.37
CA PRO A 86 -8.54 4.79 5.30
C PRO A 86 -7.94 5.92 4.46
N LEU A 87 -8.76 6.71 3.77
CA LEU A 87 -8.33 7.84 2.95
C LEU A 87 -8.52 9.21 3.61
N MET A 88 -9.09 9.25 4.82
CA MET A 88 -9.12 10.50 5.58
C MET A 88 -7.85 10.57 6.41
N PRO A 89 -6.99 11.60 6.22
CA PRO A 89 -5.95 11.90 7.20
C PRO A 89 -6.64 12.10 8.55
N GLU A 90 -6.03 11.59 9.62
CA GLU A 90 -6.49 11.92 10.97
C GLU A 90 -6.59 13.45 11.04
N LEU A 91 -7.73 13.98 11.48
CA LEU A 91 -7.99 15.43 11.47
C LEU A 91 -6.91 16.21 12.26
N ASP A 92 -6.22 15.55 13.18
CA ASP A 92 -5.07 16.11 13.90
C ASP A 92 -3.86 16.36 12.98
N ASP A 93 -3.73 15.63 11.88
CA ASP A 93 -2.66 15.80 10.88
C ASP A 93 -2.94 16.97 9.92
N VAL A 94 -4.21 17.40 9.79
CA VAL A 94 -4.61 18.52 8.92
C VAL A 94 -4.55 19.86 9.66
N ALA A 95 -4.60 19.84 11.00
CA ALA A 95 -4.65 21.04 11.83
C ALA A 95 -3.29 21.75 12.02
N ALA A 96 -2.17 21.13 11.68
CA ALA A 96 -0.90 21.84 11.61
C ALA A 96 -0.91 22.73 10.36
N PRO A 97 -0.80 24.07 10.49
CA PRO A 97 -0.61 24.90 9.33
C PRO A 97 0.65 24.39 8.61
N PHE A 98 0.51 23.91 7.38
CA PHE A 98 1.64 23.79 6.48
C PHE A 98 2.21 25.18 6.34
N GLU A 99 3.26 25.47 7.09
CA GLU A 99 4.14 26.57 6.80
C GLU A 99 4.76 26.23 5.44
N VAL A 100 4.11 26.74 4.41
CA VAL A 100 4.62 26.63 3.04
C VAL A 100 5.98 27.27 3.11
N LEU A 101 7.04 26.44 3.10
CA LEU A 101 8.38 26.93 2.81
C LEU A 101 8.21 27.75 1.53
N ASP A 102 8.34 29.05 1.71
CA ASP A 102 8.21 30.07 0.69
C ASP A 102 9.17 29.74 -0.46
N ILE A 103 8.72 28.90 -1.38
CA ILE A 103 9.31 28.80 -2.69
C ILE A 103 8.63 29.93 -3.46
N THR A 104 8.92 31.17 -3.04
CA THR A 104 8.55 32.36 -3.79
C THR A 104 9.22 32.25 -5.15
N PRO A 105 8.44 32.16 -6.23
CA PRO A 105 8.96 32.59 -7.51
C PRO A 105 9.19 34.08 -7.34
N ASP A 106 10.39 34.53 -7.66
CA ASP A 106 10.79 35.92 -7.78
C ASP A 106 9.64 36.77 -8.41
N GLN A 107 9.13 37.71 -7.61
CA GLN A 107 8.07 38.59 -8.04
C GLN A 107 8.64 39.59 -9.06
N SER A 108 8.35 39.34 -10.30
CA SER A 108 8.26 40.45 -11.26
C SER A 108 7.22 40.18 -12.34
N VAL A 109 6.27 41.13 -12.41
CA VAL A 109 5.45 41.58 -13.53
C VAL A 109 4.09 40.90 -13.76
N ASP A 110 3.08 41.70 -13.44
CA ASP A 110 1.74 41.88 -14.00
C ASP A 110 1.29 41.02 -15.19
N ALA A 111 0.22 40.22 -14.96
CA ALA A 111 -0.91 40.15 -15.89
C ALA A 111 -2.00 39.17 -15.35
N PRO A 112 -3.29 39.24 -15.82
CA PRO A 112 -4.45 38.92 -15.03
C PRO A 112 -4.86 37.47 -15.09
N THR A 113 -5.33 37.01 -13.95
CA THR A 113 -6.40 36.02 -13.68
C THR A 113 -6.73 34.96 -14.75
N GLU A 114 -6.11 33.79 -14.68
CA GLU A 114 -6.77 32.53 -14.98
C GLU A 114 -6.69 31.61 -13.77
N LYS A 115 -7.77 31.61 -13.00
CA LYS A 115 -8.03 30.73 -11.87
C LYS A 115 -8.27 29.32 -12.44
N TYR A 116 -7.29 28.43 -12.36
CA TYR A 116 -7.23 26.99 -12.69
C TYR A 116 -6.12 26.63 -13.69
N GLY A 117 -5.07 27.43 -13.83
CA GLY A 117 -3.83 26.99 -14.43
C GLY A 117 -3.11 26.05 -13.45
N LYS A 118 -2.83 24.81 -13.85
CA LYS A 118 -1.98 23.85 -13.15
C LYS A 118 -0.73 24.59 -12.66
N SER A 119 -0.54 24.67 -11.33
CA SER A 119 0.71 25.12 -10.74
C SER A 119 1.75 24.01 -11.02
N ALA A 120 2.33 24.05 -12.21
CA ALA A 120 3.44 23.17 -12.57
C ALA A 120 4.65 23.63 -11.76
N LEU A 121 5.20 22.73 -10.92
CA LEU A 121 6.51 22.97 -10.33
C LEU A 121 7.50 23.29 -11.44
N SER A 122 8.34 24.30 -11.22
CA SER A 122 9.45 24.54 -12.16
C SER A 122 10.36 23.30 -12.18
N THR A 123 10.98 22.99 -13.30
CA THR A 123 11.87 21.84 -13.46
C THR A 123 12.96 21.79 -12.38
N GLU A 124 13.43 22.96 -11.93
CA GLU A 124 14.40 23.08 -10.86
C GLU A 124 13.83 22.72 -9.47
N ALA A 125 12.61 23.18 -9.16
CA ALA A 125 11.93 22.86 -7.92
C ALA A 125 11.62 21.36 -7.82
N SER A 126 11.16 20.76 -8.91
CA SER A 126 10.91 19.32 -9.02
C SER A 126 12.20 18.50 -8.81
N SER A 127 13.33 18.94 -9.39
CA SER A 127 14.62 18.28 -9.22
C SER A 127 15.15 18.40 -7.78
N ARG A 128 14.95 19.55 -7.12
CA ARG A 128 15.28 19.74 -5.69
C ARG A 128 14.43 18.83 -4.81
N LEU A 129 13.13 18.75 -5.09
CA LEU A 129 12.22 17.88 -4.34
C LEU A 129 12.58 16.40 -4.55
N ALA A 130 12.91 15.97 -5.76
CA ALA A 130 13.38 14.61 -6.03
C ALA A 130 14.65 14.24 -5.23
N ARG A 131 15.60 15.17 -5.07
CA ARG A 131 16.77 14.96 -4.20
C ARG A 131 16.39 14.81 -2.74
N LYS A 132 15.48 15.66 -2.22
CA LYS A 132 14.99 15.54 -0.84
C LYS A 132 14.28 14.22 -0.60
N LEU A 133 13.47 13.74 -1.57
CA LEU A 133 12.79 12.46 -1.50
C LEU A 133 13.78 11.29 -1.39
N ARG A 134 14.84 11.32 -2.18
CA ARG A 134 15.90 10.30 -2.09
C ARG A 134 16.63 10.37 -0.76
N ALA A 135 17.02 11.57 -0.30
CA ALA A 135 17.69 11.74 0.98
C ALA A 135 16.85 11.24 2.16
N ALA A 136 15.54 11.46 2.16
CA ALA A 136 14.63 10.93 3.17
C ALA A 136 14.64 9.39 3.25
N MET A 137 14.89 8.70 2.13
CA MET A 137 15.02 7.24 2.11
C MET A 137 16.44 6.79 2.46
N GLU A 138 17.47 7.43 1.90
CA GLU A 138 18.87 6.99 1.98
C GLU A 138 19.55 7.40 3.29
N VAL A 139 19.22 8.60 3.81
CA VAL A 139 19.85 9.18 5.02
C VAL A 139 18.95 9.00 6.24
N ASP A 140 17.67 9.35 6.11
CA ASP A 140 16.74 9.33 7.25
C ASP A 140 16.06 7.95 7.42
N HIS A 141 16.25 7.03 6.48
CA HIS A 141 15.72 5.66 6.48
C HIS A 141 14.20 5.58 6.72
N LEU A 142 13.44 6.56 6.23
CA LEU A 142 11.99 6.58 6.42
C LEU A 142 11.27 5.37 5.82
N HIS A 143 11.86 4.69 4.84
CA HIS A 143 11.31 3.47 4.26
C HIS A 143 11.14 2.33 5.27
N ARG A 144 11.90 2.35 6.41
CA ARG A 144 11.76 1.36 7.48
C ARG A 144 10.50 1.52 8.32
N ASP A 145 9.84 2.69 8.27
CA ASP A 145 8.55 2.88 8.93
C ASP A 145 7.47 2.07 8.20
N PRO A 146 6.88 1.04 8.83
CA PRO A 146 5.85 0.20 8.20
C PRO A 146 4.57 0.97 7.87
N ASN A 147 4.31 2.09 8.57
CA ASN A 147 3.12 2.93 8.40
C ASN A 147 3.39 4.20 7.59
N LEU A 148 4.55 4.29 6.93
CA LEU A 148 4.89 5.47 6.13
C LEU A 148 3.81 5.77 5.11
N SER A 149 3.25 6.98 5.21
CA SER A 149 2.27 7.52 4.27
C SER A 149 2.86 8.70 3.49
N LEU A 150 2.24 9.02 2.35
CA LEU A 150 2.59 10.20 1.56
C LEU A 150 2.51 11.48 2.40
N TRP A 151 1.56 11.55 3.34
CA TRP A 151 1.37 12.68 4.26
C TRP A 151 2.50 12.79 5.29
N ALA A 152 2.93 11.65 5.86
CA ALA A 152 4.06 11.62 6.78
C ALA A 152 5.35 12.07 6.09
N LEU A 153 5.60 11.56 4.88
CA LEU A 153 6.74 11.97 4.05
C LEU A 153 6.68 13.46 3.69
N ALA A 154 5.49 13.96 3.34
CA ALA A 154 5.26 15.37 3.02
C ALA A 154 5.59 16.29 4.19
N ARG A 155 5.16 15.91 5.40
CA ARG A 155 5.47 16.63 6.63
C ARG A 155 6.98 16.64 6.91
N HIS A 156 7.64 15.50 6.77
CA HIS A 156 9.08 15.38 7.01
C HIS A 156 9.91 16.27 6.07
N ILE A 157 9.56 16.29 4.78
CA ILE A 157 10.29 17.06 3.75
C ILE A 157 9.91 18.55 3.76
N GLY A 158 8.76 18.91 4.34
CA GLY A 158 8.19 20.27 4.30
C GLY A 158 7.67 20.62 2.90
N ALA A 159 6.97 19.68 2.22
CA ALA A 159 6.39 19.89 0.91
C ALA A 159 4.94 19.39 0.86
N SER A 160 4.11 19.91 -0.05
CA SER A 160 2.75 19.43 -0.16
C SER A 160 2.69 17.99 -0.74
N PRO A 161 1.74 17.14 -0.28
CA PRO A 161 1.56 15.80 -0.82
C PRO A 161 1.35 15.78 -2.34
N ASN A 162 0.67 16.78 -2.89
CA ASN A 162 0.44 16.91 -4.32
C ASN A 162 1.75 17.09 -5.10
N TYR A 163 2.65 17.94 -4.63
CA TYR A 163 3.95 18.16 -5.25
C TYR A 163 4.84 16.94 -5.16
N ILE A 164 4.79 16.22 -4.04
CA ILE A 164 5.51 14.94 -3.90
C ILE A 164 4.98 13.93 -4.91
N SER A 165 3.66 13.73 -4.96
CA SER A 165 3.03 12.79 -5.91
C SER A 165 3.36 13.15 -7.36
N GLN A 166 3.31 14.44 -7.72
CA GLN A 166 3.69 14.93 -9.05
C GLN A 166 5.17 14.63 -9.34
N THR A 167 6.08 14.95 -8.41
CA THR A 167 7.53 14.69 -8.58
C THR A 167 7.84 13.21 -8.71
N LEU A 168 7.19 12.35 -7.90
CA LEU A 168 7.34 10.90 -8.01
C LEU A 168 6.92 10.39 -9.39
N ASN A 169 5.76 10.81 -9.89
CA ASN A 169 5.22 10.33 -11.16
C ASN A 169 5.93 10.94 -12.38
N GLU A 170 6.24 12.25 -12.37
CA GLU A 170 6.75 12.95 -13.55
C GLU A 170 8.28 12.98 -13.65
N VAL A 171 8.99 13.00 -12.50
CA VAL A 171 10.46 13.12 -12.47
C VAL A 171 11.13 11.80 -12.14
N ILE A 172 10.58 11.03 -11.17
CA ILE A 172 11.14 9.75 -10.75
C ILE A 172 10.54 8.60 -11.59
N GLY A 173 9.29 8.73 -12.03
CA GLY A 173 8.60 7.73 -12.85
C GLY A 173 8.00 6.58 -12.04
N GLU A 174 7.84 6.74 -10.73
CA GLU A 174 7.34 5.72 -9.81
C GLU A 174 6.15 6.21 -9.01
N SER A 175 5.22 5.29 -8.62
CA SER A 175 4.23 5.60 -7.59
C SER A 175 4.89 5.70 -6.22
N PHE A 176 4.24 6.36 -5.24
CA PHE A 176 4.74 6.40 -3.86
C PHE A 176 5.00 5.01 -3.29
N PHE A 177 4.08 4.07 -3.51
CA PHE A 177 4.23 2.68 -3.09
C PHE A 177 5.46 2.00 -3.72
N ASP A 178 5.67 2.17 -5.01
CA ASP A 178 6.79 1.54 -5.72
C ASP A 178 8.12 2.16 -5.31
N PHE A 179 8.16 3.48 -5.14
CA PHE A 179 9.33 4.22 -4.67
C PHE A 179 9.80 3.74 -3.30
N VAL A 180 8.91 3.71 -2.28
CA VAL A 180 9.28 3.26 -0.94
C VAL A 180 9.68 1.79 -0.93
N ASN A 181 8.89 0.93 -1.60
CA ASN A 181 9.18 -0.51 -1.60
C ASN A 181 10.46 -0.87 -2.36
N ARG A 182 10.90 -0.07 -3.31
CA ARG A 182 12.20 -0.26 -3.95
C ARG A 182 13.34 -0.10 -2.92
N TYR A 183 13.34 0.96 -2.12
CA TYR A 183 14.33 1.14 -1.05
C TYR A 183 14.30 0.01 -0.01
N ARG A 184 13.10 -0.44 0.38
CA ARG A 184 12.96 -1.60 1.28
C ARG A 184 13.56 -2.87 0.70
N VAL A 185 13.36 -3.11 -0.59
CA VAL A 185 13.90 -4.29 -1.27
C VAL A 185 15.41 -4.16 -1.45
N ASP A 186 15.94 -2.99 -1.80
CA ASP A 186 17.38 -2.74 -1.97
C ASP A 186 18.12 -2.99 -0.63
N GLU A 187 17.56 -2.52 0.50
CA GLU A 187 18.11 -2.81 1.81
C GLU A 187 17.99 -4.30 2.17
N ALA A 188 16.86 -4.93 1.87
CA ALA A 188 16.70 -6.36 2.10
C ALA A 188 17.67 -7.21 1.30
N MET A 189 18.01 -6.83 0.07
CA MET A 189 19.02 -7.50 -0.74
C MET A 189 20.40 -7.46 -0.05
N THR A 190 20.76 -6.31 0.52
CA THR A 190 22.00 -6.15 1.28
C THR A 190 22.01 -7.05 2.51
N LEU A 191 20.94 -7.01 3.34
CA LEU A 191 20.84 -7.82 4.54
C LEU A 191 20.81 -9.33 4.24
N LEU A 192 20.13 -9.74 3.17
CA LEU A 192 20.08 -11.14 2.73
C LEU A 192 21.47 -11.67 2.29
N ALA A 193 22.33 -10.80 1.75
CA ALA A 193 23.68 -11.16 1.32
C ALA A 193 24.70 -11.11 2.48
N THR A 194 24.54 -10.19 3.44
CA THR A 194 25.58 -9.91 4.45
C THR A 194 25.27 -10.43 5.84
N THR A 195 24.06 -10.92 6.11
CA THR A 195 23.65 -11.39 7.44
C THR A 195 23.00 -12.77 7.41
N ASP A 196 23.05 -13.47 8.55
CA ASP A 196 22.36 -14.76 8.76
C ASP A 196 20.93 -14.58 9.31
N ASP A 197 20.42 -13.34 9.36
CA ASP A 197 19.09 -13.04 9.84
C ASP A 197 18.01 -13.78 9.05
N THR A 198 16.95 -14.19 9.73
CA THR A 198 15.85 -14.89 9.03
C THR A 198 15.18 -13.97 8.03
N VAL A 199 14.70 -14.53 6.92
CA VAL A 199 13.91 -13.79 5.92
C VAL A 199 12.71 -13.08 6.57
N LEU A 200 12.17 -13.65 7.66
CA LEU A 200 11.06 -13.06 8.39
C LEU A 200 11.50 -11.83 9.20
N SER A 201 12.65 -11.89 9.88
CA SER A 201 13.23 -10.75 10.58
C SER A 201 13.47 -9.61 9.61
N ILE A 202 14.23 -9.87 8.54
CA ILE A 202 14.52 -8.88 7.49
C ILE A 202 13.25 -8.23 6.94
N THR A 203 12.16 -9.02 6.76
CA THR A 203 10.88 -8.48 6.28
C THR A 203 10.39 -7.31 7.13
N TYR A 204 10.43 -7.46 8.46
CA TYR A 204 9.97 -6.42 9.39
C TYR A 204 11.00 -5.31 9.57
N ASP A 205 12.28 -5.63 9.58
CA ASP A 205 13.37 -4.67 9.76
C ASP A 205 13.42 -3.63 8.64
N VAL A 206 13.13 -4.06 7.41
CA VAL A 206 13.07 -3.14 6.26
C VAL A 206 11.70 -2.42 6.09
N GLY A 207 10.76 -2.63 7.02
CA GLY A 207 9.50 -1.89 7.10
C GLY A 207 8.30 -2.51 6.39
N PHE A 208 8.29 -3.80 6.06
CA PHE A 208 7.06 -4.46 5.59
C PHE A 208 6.21 -4.94 6.77
N ASN A 209 4.89 -4.77 6.68
CA ASN A 209 3.92 -5.24 7.67
C ASN A 209 3.62 -6.74 7.55
N ALA A 210 3.84 -7.33 6.36
CA ALA A 210 3.54 -8.74 6.14
C ALA A 210 4.52 -9.39 5.15
N ARG A 211 4.76 -10.68 5.40
CA ARG A 211 5.61 -11.52 4.56
C ARG A 211 5.14 -11.57 3.10
N SER A 212 3.83 -11.63 2.87
CA SER A 212 3.25 -11.70 1.52
C SER A 212 3.60 -10.48 0.68
N SER A 213 3.50 -9.26 1.24
CA SER A 213 3.88 -8.02 0.57
C SER A 213 5.35 -7.95 0.27
N PHE A 214 6.19 -8.33 1.22
CA PHE A 214 7.63 -8.42 1.01
C PHE A 214 7.97 -9.34 -0.14
N TYR A 215 7.47 -10.59 -0.14
CA TYR A 215 7.76 -11.57 -1.20
C TYR A 215 7.29 -11.07 -2.58
N ASN A 216 6.12 -10.44 -2.65
CA ASN A 216 5.59 -9.88 -3.89
C ASN A 216 6.43 -8.69 -4.40
N ALA A 217 6.80 -7.77 -3.51
CA ALA A 217 7.64 -6.62 -3.85
C ALA A 217 9.05 -7.08 -4.28
N PHE A 218 9.66 -7.98 -3.50
CA PHE A 218 10.99 -8.51 -3.76
C PHE A 218 11.05 -9.24 -5.11
N LYS A 219 10.07 -10.14 -5.38
CA LYS A 219 10.00 -10.85 -6.66
C LYS A 219 9.76 -9.89 -7.84
N ARG A 220 9.00 -8.82 -7.64
CA ARG A 220 8.74 -7.83 -8.69
C ARG A 220 10.00 -7.03 -9.04
N VAL A 221 10.82 -6.67 -8.05
CA VAL A 221 12.05 -5.89 -8.24
C VAL A 221 13.21 -6.77 -8.75
N THR A 222 13.40 -7.95 -8.14
CA THR A 222 14.58 -8.79 -8.39
C THR A 222 14.35 -9.96 -9.36
N GLY A 223 13.09 -10.28 -9.65
CA GLY A 223 12.69 -11.48 -10.42
C GLY A 223 12.76 -12.79 -9.62
N GLN A 224 13.26 -12.78 -8.38
CA GLN A 224 13.51 -13.95 -7.55
C GLN A 224 12.77 -13.88 -6.21
N THR A 225 12.68 -15.00 -5.51
CA THR A 225 12.23 -15.02 -4.12
C THR A 225 13.38 -14.63 -3.17
N PRO A 226 13.10 -14.03 -1.99
CA PRO A 226 14.14 -13.69 -1.01
C PRO A 226 15.04 -14.88 -0.64
N THR A 227 14.44 -16.05 -0.44
CA THR A 227 15.18 -17.28 -0.12
C THR A 227 16.05 -17.75 -1.30
N GLY A 228 15.51 -17.63 -2.53
CA GLY A 228 16.28 -17.95 -3.75
C GLY A 228 17.46 -17.01 -3.94
N TYR A 229 17.25 -15.71 -3.70
CA TYR A 229 18.29 -14.69 -3.77
C TYR A 229 19.42 -14.98 -2.79
N ARG A 230 19.13 -15.24 -1.52
CA ARG A 230 20.15 -15.61 -0.51
C ARG A 230 20.98 -16.80 -0.95
N LYS A 231 20.31 -17.88 -1.43
CA LYS A 231 21.02 -19.07 -1.91
C LYS A 231 21.96 -18.75 -3.09
N THR A 232 21.56 -17.86 -3.98
CA THR A 232 22.40 -17.46 -5.11
C THR A 232 23.63 -16.68 -4.66
N MET A 233 23.48 -15.79 -3.64
CA MET A 233 24.59 -15.02 -3.10
C MET A 233 25.60 -15.90 -2.35
N SER A 234 25.15 -16.81 -1.49
CA SER A 234 26.03 -17.72 -0.76
C SER A 234 26.82 -18.67 -1.69
N VAL A 235 26.28 -19.07 -2.84
CA VAL A 235 27.00 -19.84 -3.84
C VAL A 235 28.08 -19.01 -4.54
N ARG A 236 27.79 -17.72 -4.80
CA ARG A 236 28.80 -16.81 -5.43
C ARG A 236 29.98 -16.56 -4.51
N GLU A 237 29.74 -16.25 -3.23
CA GLU A 237 30.79 -16.04 -2.24
C GLU A 237 31.70 -17.28 -2.13
N GLY A 238 31.14 -18.49 -2.07
CA GLY A 238 31.92 -19.72 -2.03
C GLY A 238 32.72 -20.00 -3.30
N MET A 239 32.30 -19.50 -4.47
CA MET A 239 33.03 -19.59 -5.71
C MET A 239 34.18 -18.58 -5.77
N ASP A 240 33.98 -17.35 -5.32
CA ASP A 240 35.01 -16.31 -5.29
C ASP A 240 36.12 -16.64 -4.30
N ASP A 241 35.80 -17.22 -3.14
CA ASP A 241 36.77 -17.70 -2.16
C ASP A 241 37.63 -18.87 -2.71
N ALA A 242 37.00 -19.77 -3.48
CA ALA A 242 37.70 -20.89 -4.10
C ALA A 242 38.68 -20.42 -5.22
N ASP A 243 38.33 -19.40 -5.99
CA ASP A 243 39.19 -18.84 -7.05
C ASP A 243 40.38 -18.03 -6.47
N ASN A 244 40.16 -17.29 -5.38
CA ASN A 244 41.21 -16.56 -4.67
C ASN A 244 42.19 -17.50 -3.98
N GLY A 245 41.73 -18.60 -3.37
CA GLY A 245 42.61 -19.60 -2.75
C GLY A 245 43.52 -20.36 -3.73
N LEU A 246 43.14 -20.36 -5.02
CA LEU A 246 43.97 -20.97 -6.09
C LEU A 246 45.04 -20.01 -6.67
N ARG A 247 44.95 -18.71 -6.42
CA ARG A 247 45.92 -17.70 -6.89
C ARG A 247 47.06 -17.45 -5.90
N ASP A 248 46.91 -17.88 -4.65
CA ASP A 248 47.86 -17.67 -3.57
C ASP A 248 48.79 -18.93 -3.35
N THR A 249 48.67 -19.95 -4.19
CA THR A 249 49.47 -21.15 -4.18
C THR A 249 50.31 -21.23 -5.45
#